data_57bf93b301739028b8b0f3aceac2df6f
#
_entry.id   57bf93b301739028b8b0f3aceac2df6f
#
_cell.length_a   1.000
_cell.length_b   1.000
_cell.length_c   1.000
_cell.angle_alpha   90.00
_cell.angle_beta   90.00
_cell.angle_gamma   90.00
#
_symmetry.space_group_name_H-M   'P 1'
#
loop_
_entity.id
_entity.type
_entity.pdbx_description
1 polymer ?
#
loop_
_entity_poly.entity_id
_entity_poly.type
_entity_poly.pdbx_seq_one_letter_code
_entity_poly.pdbx_strand_id
1 'polypeptide(L)'
;GSEMCIRDRFAAQKACFASGITRPVPHRLDQLCRLRRAILAHEQDIEAALQSDLGKCRTEAYMCEIGMVLSELGYLLRRTRRYCRDTHVLTPLAQFPARSFIRHDPMGVVLIMSPWNYPFLLTIEPLLGALAGGNCCILKPSKDAPATSAIIRQICAECFPLEEVAVVEG
;
A
#
# COMPACT_ATOMS: atom_id res chain seq x y z
N GLY A 1 -8.86 -20.17 -15.77
CA GLY A 1 -7.98 -20.08 -14.63
C GLY A 1 -8.81 -19.94 -13.36
N SER A 2 -8.69 -20.85 -12.42
CA SER A 2 -9.39 -20.83 -11.15
C SER A 2 -9.04 -19.52 -10.42
N GLU A 3 -10.03 -18.63 -10.27
CA GLU A 3 -9.90 -17.48 -9.37
C GLU A 3 -9.67 -18.04 -7.97
N MET A 4 -8.48 -17.81 -7.44
CA MET A 4 -8.15 -18.18 -6.07
C MET A 4 -9.12 -17.48 -5.13
N CYS A 5 -9.87 -18.27 -4.34
CA CYS A 5 -10.88 -17.75 -3.42
C CYS A 5 -10.25 -16.68 -2.51
N ILE A 6 -11.03 -15.67 -2.08
CA ILE A 6 -10.56 -14.64 -1.14
C ILE A 6 -9.96 -15.28 0.13
N ARG A 7 -10.53 -16.40 0.58
CA ARG A 7 -10.00 -17.16 1.72
C ARG A 7 -8.60 -17.70 1.47
N ASP A 8 -8.33 -18.19 0.26
CA ASP A 8 -7.00 -18.73 -0.09
C ASP A 8 -5.97 -17.60 -0.18
N ARG A 9 -6.34 -16.45 -0.74
CA ARG A 9 -5.48 -15.24 -0.76
C ARG A 9 -5.16 -14.78 0.65
N PHE A 10 -6.16 -14.70 1.52
CA PHE A 10 -5.95 -14.32 2.92
C PHE A 10 -5.05 -15.32 3.66
N ALA A 11 -5.24 -16.64 3.45
CA ALA A 11 -4.40 -17.66 4.04
C ALA A 11 -2.94 -17.55 3.56
N ALA A 12 -2.73 -17.35 2.24
CA ALA A 12 -1.40 -17.14 1.67
C ALA A 12 -0.71 -15.89 2.24
N GLN A 13 -1.45 -14.77 2.37
CA GLN A 13 -0.92 -13.55 2.96
C GLN A 13 -0.61 -13.68 4.45
N LYS A 14 -1.42 -14.43 5.21
CA LYS A 14 -1.09 -14.76 6.61
C LYS A 14 0.21 -15.56 6.73
N ALA A 15 0.40 -16.54 5.85
CA ALA A 15 1.63 -17.33 5.82
C ALA A 15 2.84 -16.45 5.42
N CYS A 16 2.70 -15.60 4.41
CA CYS A 16 3.71 -14.64 3.99
C CYS A 16 4.10 -13.69 5.14
N PHE A 17 3.11 -13.10 5.81
CA PHE A 17 3.36 -12.24 6.97
C PHE A 17 4.06 -12.98 8.12
N ALA A 18 3.62 -14.22 8.43
CA ALA A 18 4.23 -15.05 9.46
C ALA A 18 5.68 -15.42 9.17
N SER A 19 6.08 -15.51 7.88
CA SER A 19 7.47 -15.73 7.48
C SER A 19 8.40 -14.56 7.85
N GLY A 20 7.84 -13.37 8.11
CA GLY A 20 8.58 -12.16 8.47
C GLY A 20 9.23 -11.43 7.29
N ILE A 21 8.98 -11.85 6.03
CA ILE A 21 9.62 -11.25 4.84
C ILE A 21 9.30 -9.75 4.68
N THR A 22 8.13 -9.30 5.12
CA THR A 22 7.69 -7.89 5.05
C THR A 22 8.24 -7.03 6.19
N ARG A 23 8.82 -7.62 7.23
CA ARG A 23 9.30 -6.90 8.44
C ARG A 23 10.54 -6.04 8.21
N PRO A 24 11.57 -6.45 7.43
CA PRO A 24 12.76 -5.65 7.24
C PRO A 24 12.46 -4.31 6.55
N VAL A 25 12.95 -3.20 7.11
CA VAL A 25 12.76 -1.86 6.53
C VAL A 25 13.29 -1.74 5.09
N PRO A 26 14.44 -2.36 4.72
CA PRO A 26 14.90 -2.36 3.33
C PRO A 26 13.86 -2.97 2.36
N HIS A 27 13.20 -4.06 2.71
CA HIS A 27 12.14 -4.68 1.89
C HIS A 27 10.96 -3.71 1.68
N ARG A 28 10.48 -3.06 2.74
CA ARG A 28 9.39 -2.08 2.67
C ARG A 28 9.74 -0.89 1.76
N LEU A 29 10.97 -0.38 1.85
CA LEU A 29 11.44 0.71 0.99
C LEU A 29 11.57 0.26 -0.47
N ASP A 30 12.02 -0.96 -0.72
CA ASP A 30 12.08 -1.52 -2.08
C ASP A 30 10.67 -1.65 -2.68
N GLN A 31 9.69 -2.13 -1.92
CA GLN A 31 8.28 -2.17 -2.33
C GLN A 31 7.76 -0.78 -2.74
N LEU A 32 8.00 0.25 -1.91
CA LEU A 32 7.60 1.62 -2.21
C LEU A 32 8.33 2.18 -3.44
N CYS A 33 9.61 1.87 -3.62
CA CYS A 33 10.37 2.27 -4.81
C CYS A 33 9.86 1.61 -6.08
N ARG A 34 9.52 0.31 -6.05
CA ARG A 34 8.94 -0.40 -7.19
C ARG A 34 7.60 0.19 -7.57
N LEU A 35 6.72 0.42 -6.60
CA LEU A 35 5.41 1.03 -6.82
C LEU A 35 5.54 2.44 -7.42
N ARG A 36 6.46 3.27 -6.91
CA ARG A 36 6.71 4.61 -7.48
C ARG A 36 7.11 4.55 -8.94
N ARG A 37 8.00 3.64 -9.31
CA ARG A 37 8.45 3.48 -10.71
C ARG A 37 7.31 3.02 -11.61
N ALA A 38 6.49 2.08 -11.16
CA ALA A 38 5.34 1.59 -11.92
C ALA A 38 4.28 2.70 -12.11
N ILE A 39 3.95 3.47 -11.07
CA ILE A 39 3.01 4.60 -11.20
C ILE A 39 3.50 5.62 -12.22
N LEU A 40 4.79 5.98 -12.19
CA LEU A 40 5.37 6.90 -13.18
C LEU A 40 5.38 6.34 -14.60
N ALA A 41 5.60 5.03 -14.75
CA ALA A 41 5.56 4.36 -16.05
C ALA A 41 4.15 4.30 -16.64
N HIS A 42 3.13 4.15 -15.80
CA HIS A 42 1.72 4.04 -16.19
C HIS A 42 0.91 5.34 -16.00
N GLU A 43 1.58 6.50 -15.86
CA GLU A 43 0.89 7.78 -15.60
C GLU A 43 -0.21 8.06 -16.63
N GLN A 44 0.07 7.87 -17.92
CA GLN A 44 -0.90 8.10 -18.99
C GLN A 44 -2.05 7.09 -18.97
N ASP A 45 -1.79 5.84 -18.62
CA ASP A 45 -2.82 4.79 -18.50
C ASP A 45 -3.76 5.08 -17.31
N ILE A 46 -3.21 5.57 -16.20
CA ILE A 46 -4.00 6.00 -15.03
C ILE A 46 -4.87 7.22 -15.40
N GLU A 47 -4.30 8.22 -16.09
CA GLU A 47 -5.06 9.39 -16.58
C GLU A 47 -6.22 8.96 -17.49
N ALA A 48 -5.97 8.05 -18.44
CA ALA A 48 -6.99 7.52 -19.35
C ALA A 48 -8.09 6.74 -18.61
N ALA A 49 -7.73 5.94 -17.60
CA ALA A 49 -8.67 5.21 -16.78
C ALA A 49 -9.58 6.17 -15.97
N LEU A 50 -9.00 7.19 -15.33
CA LEU A 50 -9.75 8.21 -14.58
C LEU A 50 -10.66 9.06 -15.48
N GLN A 51 -10.25 9.32 -16.71
CA GLN A 51 -11.10 9.98 -17.70
C GLN A 51 -12.26 9.07 -18.13
N SER A 52 -12.00 7.78 -18.35
CA SER A 52 -13.02 6.79 -18.72
C SER A 52 -14.08 6.62 -17.63
N ASP A 53 -13.68 6.49 -16.38
CA ASP A 53 -14.59 6.21 -15.27
C ASP A 53 -15.33 7.46 -14.76
N LEU A 54 -14.65 8.61 -14.72
CA LEU A 54 -15.13 9.82 -14.02
C LEU A 54 -15.15 11.09 -14.89
N GLY A 55 -14.68 11.02 -16.13
CA GLY A 55 -14.57 12.19 -16.99
C GLY A 55 -13.51 13.20 -16.54
N LYS A 56 -12.60 12.82 -15.63
CA LYS A 56 -11.54 13.72 -15.15
C LYS A 56 -10.59 14.11 -16.28
N CYS A 57 -10.33 15.39 -16.43
CA CYS A 57 -9.30 15.83 -17.36
C CYS A 57 -7.91 15.51 -16.80
N ARG A 58 -6.90 15.47 -17.68
CA ARG A 58 -5.52 15.14 -17.33
C ARG A 58 -4.97 15.93 -16.15
N THR A 59 -5.19 17.24 -16.12
CA THR A 59 -4.73 18.11 -15.04
C THR A 59 -5.39 17.75 -13.70
N GLU A 60 -6.69 17.49 -13.71
CA GLU A 60 -7.43 17.10 -12.51
C GLU A 60 -6.99 15.72 -12.01
N ALA A 61 -6.86 14.72 -12.91
CA ALA A 61 -6.38 13.40 -12.58
C ALA A 61 -5.00 13.44 -11.90
N TYR A 62 -4.09 14.25 -12.46
CA TYR A 62 -2.76 14.41 -11.88
C TYR A 62 -2.81 15.14 -10.53
N MET A 63 -3.44 16.32 -10.46
CA MET A 63 -3.42 17.15 -9.25
C MET A 63 -4.15 16.53 -8.07
N CYS A 64 -5.27 15.84 -8.33
CA CYS A 64 -6.14 15.34 -7.28
C CYS A 64 -5.90 13.87 -6.91
N GLU A 65 -5.15 13.10 -7.73
CA GLU A 65 -4.90 11.69 -7.46
C GLU A 65 -3.42 11.32 -7.64
N ILE A 66 -2.88 11.34 -8.85
CA ILE A 66 -1.52 10.83 -9.12
C ILE A 66 -0.45 11.61 -8.38
N GLY A 67 -0.50 12.93 -8.46
CA GLY A 67 0.48 13.81 -7.83
C GLY A 67 0.47 13.73 -6.30
N MET A 68 -0.71 13.54 -5.70
CA MET A 68 -0.86 13.34 -4.25
C MET A 68 -0.20 12.03 -3.81
N VAL A 69 -0.49 10.93 -4.51
CA VAL A 69 0.14 9.62 -4.26
C VAL A 69 1.67 9.70 -4.40
N LEU A 70 2.17 10.33 -5.46
CA LEU A 70 3.62 10.48 -5.67
C LEU A 70 4.28 11.34 -4.58
N SER A 71 3.59 12.37 -4.08
CA SER A 71 4.04 13.20 -2.98
C SER A 71 4.17 12.39 -1.68
N GLU A 72 3.12 11.63 -1.32
CA GLU A 72 3.13 10.77 -0.13
C GLU A 72 4.19 9.67 -0.26
N LEU A 73 4.34 9.03 -1.42
CA LEU A 73 5.44 8.09 -1.69
C LEU A 73 6.81 8.73 -1.42
N GLY A 74 7.03 9.95 -1.92
CA GLY A 74 8.27 10.69 -1.67
C GLY A 74 8.49 10.97 -0.17
N TYR A 75 7.43 11.26 0.56
CA TYR A 75 7.48 11.48 2.01
C TYR A 75 7.82 10.18 2.76
N LEU A 76 7.13 9.09 2.49
CA LEU A 76 7.34 7.80 3.15
C LEU A 76 8.73 7.22 2.85
N LEU A 77 9.23 7.31 1.62
CA LEU A 77 10.59 6.87 1.28
C LEU A 77 11.66 7.55 2.14
N ARG A 78 11.46 8.82 2.51
CA ARG A 78 12.38 9.57 3.38
C ARG A 78 12.19 9.28 4.87
N ARG A 79 10.97 8.92 5.30
CA ARG A 79 10.60 8.88 6.72
C ARG A 79 10.42 7.48 7.30
N THR A 80 10.14 6.45 6.50
CA THR A 80 9.85 5.09 6.99
C THR A 80 10.93 4.55 7.91
N ARG A 81 12.21 4.77 7.58
CA ARG A 81 13.32 4.35 8.47
C ARG A 81 13.22 4.97 9.87
N ARG A 82 12.78 6.22 9.97
CA ARG A 82 12.62 6.91 11.26
C ARG A 82 11.42 6.36 12.03
N TYR A 83 10.29 6.14 11.35
CA TYR A 83 9.08 5.64 11.99
C TYR A 83 9.19 4.19 12.50
N CYS A 84 10.07 3.39 11.91
CA CYS A 84 10.34 2.03 12.33
C CYS A 84 11.36 1.91 13.47
N ARG A 85 11.89 3.00 14.00
CA ARG A 85 12.81 2.98 15.14
C ARG A 85 12.05 2.93 16.45
N ASP A 86 12.62 2.22 17.41
CA ASP A 86 12.16 2.27 18.80
C ASP A 86 12.30 3.68 19.36
N THR A 87 11.26 4.18 20.01
CA THR A 87 11.27 5.47 20.70
C THR A 87 11.48 5.21 22.19
N HIS A 88 12.67 5.58 22.72
CA HIS A 88 12.95 5.44 24.15
C HIS A 88 12.10 6.43 24.97
N VAL A 89 11.52 5.93 26.05
CA VAL A 89 10.74 6.70 27.00
C VAL A 89 11.30 6.56 28.40
N LEU A 90 10.94 7.49 29.29
CA LEU A 90 11.39 7.44 30.68
C LEU A 90 10.91 6.17 31.36
N THR A 91 11.84 5.47 32.00
CA THR A 91 11.54 4.29 32.82
C THR A 91 11.43 4.72 34.29
N PRO A 92 10.36 4.32 35.00
CA PRO A 92 10.26 4.61 36.43
C PRO A 92 11.45 4.10 37.22
N LEU A 93 11.93 4.88 38.20
CA LEU A 93 13.15 4.56 38.94
C LEU A 93 13.05 3.21 39.67
N ALA A 94 11.85 2.82 40.08
CA ALA A 94 11.57 1.52 40.72
C ALA A 94 11.87 0.30 39.81
N GLN A 95 12.02 0.52 38.50
CA GLN A 95 12.32 -0.54 37.52
C GLN A 95 13.77 -0.54 37.07
N PHE A 96 14.63 0.27 37.70
CA PHE A 96 16.07 0.27 37.40
C PHE A 96 16.66 -1.14 37.60
N PRO A 97 17.51 -1.65 36.67
CA PRO A 97 18.14 -1.01 35.51
C PRO A 97 17.40 -1.20 34.15
N ALA A 98 16.08 -1.44 34.15
CA ALA A 98 15.29 -1.63 32.93
C ALA A 98 15.30 -0.37 32.02
N ARG A 99 15.00 -0.60 30.73
CA ARG A 99 14.81 0.47 29.73
C ARG A 99 13.46 0.30 29.06
N SER A 100 12.70 1.38 28.95
CA SER A 100 11.38 1.40 28.31
C SER A 100 11.45 2.02 26.93
N PHE A 101 10.71 1.45 25.97
CA PHE A 101 10.62 1.98 24.62
C PHE A 101 9.23 1.66 24.01
N ILE A 102 8.85 2.47 23.04
CA ILE A 102 7.67 2.23 22.20
C ILE A 102 8.16 1.66 20.87
N ARG A 103 7.58 0.53 20.45
CA ARG A 103 7.82 -0.10 19.15
C ARG A 103 6.52 -0.17 18.39
N HIS A 104 6.57 0.16 17.10
CA HIS A 104 5.45 0.00 16.19
C HIS A 104 5.61 -1.31 15.41
N ASP A 105 4.72 -2.26 15.66
CA ASP A 105 4.67 -3.55 14.96
C ASP A 105 3.59 -3.54 13.87
N PRO A 106 3.80 -4.24 12.74
CA PRO A 106 2.78 -4.39 11.70
C PRO A 106 1.57 -5.18 12.21
N MET A 107 0.39 -4.85 11.72
CA MET A 107 -0.87 -5.50 12.11
C MET A 107 -1.07 -6.87 11.47
N GLY A 108 -0.44 -7.15 10.34
CA GLY A 108 -0.55 -8.42 9.64
C GLY A 108 -1.09 -8.28 8.22
N VAL A 109 -2.31 -8.72 7.99
CA VAL A 109 -3.00 -8.58 6.70
C VAL A 109 -4.04 -7.46 6.82
N VAL A 110 -3.96 -6.47 5.94
CA VAL A 110 -4.82 -5.30 5.90
C VAL A 110 -5.76 -5.38 4.71
N LEU A 111 -7.06 -5.18 4.91
CA LEU A 111 -8.04 -5.00 3.84
C LEU A 111 -8.25 -3.50 3.59
N ILE A 112 -8.12 -3.09 2.34
CA ILE A 112 -8.36 -1.72 1.86
C ILE A 112 -9.55 -1.76 0.90
N MET A 113 -10.67 -1.18 1.33
CA MET A 113 -11.85 -0.98 0.49
C MET A 113 -11.96 0.49 0.13
N SER A 114 -11.93 0.82 -1.15
CA SER A 114 -11.94 2.21 -1.62
C SER A 114 -13.21 2.57 -2.37
N PRO A 115 -13.66 3.83 -2.25
CA PRO A 115 -14.81 4.35 -2.98
C PRO A 115 -14.45 4.71 -4.43
N TRP A 116 -15.46 5.15 -5.19
CA TRP A 116 -15.36 5.45 -6.62
C TRP A 116 -14.95 6.90 -6.94
N ASN A 117 -15.07 7.84 -6.00
CA ASN A 117 -14.93 9.28 -6.28
C ASN A 117 -13.48 9.75 -6.48
N TYR A 118 -12.52 9.11 -5.82
CA TYR A 118 -11.07 9.25 -6.00
C TYR A 118 -10.44 7.85 -6.00
N PRO A 119 -10.75 7.03 -7.02
CA PRO A 119 -10.51 5.59 -6.94
C PRO A 119 -9.03 5.23 -6.90
N PHE A 120 -8.17 5.97 -7.60
CA PHE A 120 -6.74 5.73 -7.59
C PHE A 120 -6.11 6.18 -6.26
N LEU A 121 -6.34 7.43 -5.84
CA LEU A 121 -5.81 7.99 -4.60
C LEU A 121 -6.21 7.16 -3.39
N LEU A 122 -7.52 6.94 -3.20
CA LEU A 122 -8.05 6.29 -2.00
C LEU A 122 -7.80 4.78 -1.96
N THR A 123 -7.31 4.19 -3.03
CA THR A 123 -6.80 2.80 -3.03
C THR A 123 -5.31 2.77 -2.72
N ILE A 124 -4.52 3.61 -3.39
CA ILE A 124 -3.06 3.53 -3.32
C ILE A 124 -2.50 4.19 -2.06
N GLU A 125 -3.04 5.33 -1.61
CA GLU A 125 -2.52 6.03 -0.42
C GLU A 125 -2.58 5.16 0.86
N PRO A 126 -3.69 4.48 1.19
CA PRO A 126 -3.69 3.54 2.30
C PRO A 126 -2.74 2.35 2.10
N LEU A 127 -2.56 1.87 0.84
CA LEU A 127 -1.59 0.84 0.52
C LEU A 127 -0.17 1.28 0.86
N LEU A 128 0.20 2.55 0.56
CA LEU A 128 1.52 3.08 0.91
C LEU A 128 1.79 2.99 2.42
N GLY A 129 0.82 3.40 3.23
CA GLY A 129 0.89 3.33 4.68
C GLY A 129 1.02 1.89 5.19
N ALA A 130 0.24 0.96 4.61
CA ALA A 130 0.27 -0.44 4.97
C ALA A 130 1.62 -1.10 4.64
N LEU A 131 2.20 -0.84 3.46
CA LEU A 131 3.52 -1.32 3.04
C LEU A 131 4.65 -0.72 3.90
N ALA A 132 4.61 0.58 4.16
CA ALA A 132 5.56 1.25 5.05
C ALA A 132 5.50 0.66 6.47
N GLY A 133 4.31 0.27 6.94
CA GLY A 133 4.10 -0.45 8.19
C GLY A 133 4.58 -1.91 8.19
N GLY A 134 4.83 -2.52 7.02
CA GLY A 134 5.28 -3.91 6.89
C GLY A 134 4.15 -4.94 6.87
N ASN A 135 2.96 -4.55 6.41
CA ASN A 135 1.80 -5.41 6.29
C ASN A 135 1.70 -6.05 4.90
N CYS A 136 0.97 -7.16 4.82
CA CYS A 136 0.40 -7.66 3.57
C CYS A 136 -0.97 -7.00 3.33
N CYS A 137 -1.41 -6.88 2.07
CA CYS A 137 -2.60 -6.10 1.73
C CYS A 137 -3.52 -6.83 0.76
N ILE A 138 -4.83 -6.76 1.03
CA ILE A 138 -5.88 -7.09 0.06
C ILE A 138 -6.56 -5.77 -0.32
N LEU A 139 -6.53 -5.43 -1.60
CA LEU A 139 -7.20 -4.25 -2.14
C LEU A 139 -8.53 -4.65 -2.75
N LYS A 140 -9.58 -3.91 -2.42
CA LYS A 140 -10.92 -4.04 -3.00
C LYS A 140 -11.33 -2.67 -3.56
N PRO A 141 -10.88 -2.31 -4.78
CA PRO A 141 -11.32 -1.09 -5.46
C PRO A 141 -12.83 -1.13 -5.72
N SER A 142 -13.43 0.04 -5.94
CA SER A 142 -14.84 0.14 -6.26
C SER A 142 -15.16 -0.49 -7.63
N LYS A 143 -16.24 -1.25 -7.71
CA LYS A 143 -16.80 -1.75 -8.97
C LYS A 143 -17.30 -0.63 -9.89
N ASP A 144 -17.59 0.54 -9.33
CA ASP A 144 -18.12 1.71 -10.06
C ASP A 144 -17.01 2.54 -10.73
N ALA A 145 -15.75 2.10 -10.61
CA ALA A 145 -14.58 2.64 -11.32
C ALA A 145 -13.75 1.49 -11.94
N PRO A 146 -14.32 0.78 -12.95
CA PRO A 146 -13.72 -0.47 -13.45
C PRO A 146 -12.40 -0.26 -14.20
N ALA A 147 -12.24 0.81 -14.97
CA ALA A 147 -11.01 1.09 -15.69
C ALA A 147 -9.86 1.41 -14.71
N THR A 148 -10.14 2.21 -13.69
CA THR A 148 -9.16 2.50 -12.63
C THR A 148 -8.84 1.27 -11.80
N SER A 149 -9.82 0.41 -11.51
CA SER A 149 -9.60 -0.87 -10.83
C SER A 149 -8.66 -1.78 -11.63
N ALA A 150 -8.86 -1.87 -12.94
CA ALA A 150 -8.03 -2.69 -13.83
C ALA A 150 -6.57 -2.21 -13.87
N ILE A 151 -6.30 -0.90 -14.00
CA ILE A 151 -4.94 -0.38 -14.00
C ILE A 151 -4.27 -0.54 -12.62
N ILE A 152 -4.99 -0.37 -11.51
CA ILE A 152 -4.47 -0.67 -10.17
C ILE A 152 -4.05 -2.14 -10.06
N ARG A 153 -4.88 -3.07 -10.54
CA ARG A 153 -4.55 -4.50 -10.55
C ARG A 153 -3.30 -4.79 -11.36
N GLN A 154 -3.17 -4.18 -12.54
CA GLN A 154 -1.99 -4.33 -13.38
C GLN A 154 -0.73 -3.85 -12.66
N ILE A 155 -0.72 -2.63 -12.14
CA ILE A 155 0.41 -2.05 -11.41
C ILE A 155 0.79 -2.91 -10.20
N CYS A 156 -0.19 -3.38 -9.43
CA CYS A 156 0.09 -4.23 -8.27
C CYS A 156 0.68 -5.59 -8.69
N ALA A 157 0.21 -6.19 -9.78
CA ALA A 157 0.73 -7.46 -10.28
C ALA A 157 2.18 -7.34 -10.80
N GLU A 158 2.56 -6.18 -11.35
CA GLU A 158 3.94 -5.90 -11.76
C GLU A 158 4.88 -5.66 -10.57
N CYS A 159 4.35 -5.10 -9.48
CA CYS A 159 5.14 -4.69 -8.32
C CYS A 159 5.29 -5.75 -7.26
N PHE A 160 4.28 -6.60 -7.05
CA PHE A 160 4.18 -7.43 -5.85
C PHE A 160 3.76 -8.86 -6.17
N PRO A 161 4.28 -9.85 -5.44
CA PRO A 161 3.68 -11.17 -5.41
C PRO A 161 2.30 -11.10 -4.73
N LEU A 162 1.38 -12.00 -5.12
CA LEU A 162 0.00 -12.04 -4.62
C LEU A 162 -0.08 -12.26 -3.09
N GLU A 163 0.94 -12.90 -2.53
CA GLU A 163 1.07 -13.15 -1.10
C GLU A 163 1.40 -11.88 -0.30
N GLU A 164 1.90 -10.83 -0.96
CA GLU A 164 2.17 -9.53 -0.32
C GLU A 164 1.05 -8.54 -0.59
N VAL A 165 0.64 -8.39 -1.87
CA VAL A 165 -0.45 -7.50 -2.27
C VAL A 165 -1.35 -8.21 -3.28
N ALA A 166 -2.62 -8.35 -2.96
CA ALA A 166 -3.63 -8.92 -3.85
C ALA A 166 -4.73 -7.90 -4.14
N VAL A 167 -5.16 -7.81 -5.41
CA VAL A 167 -6.31 -6.99 -5.81
C VAL A 167 -7.50 -7.92 -6.09
N VAL A 168 -8.66 -7.60 -5.51
CA VAL A 168 -9.92 -8.29 -5.70
C VAL A 168 -10.89 -7.33 -6.36
N GLU A 169 -11.25 -7.59 -7.60
CA GLU A 169 -12.26 -6.83 -8.36
C GLU A 169 -13.65 -7.39 -8.10
N GLY A 170 -14.70 -6.56 -8.29
CA GLY A 170 -16.11 -6.98 -8.21
C GLY A 170 -16.93 -6.21 -7.21
#